data_be5d81b9e6bec7143c953f66785b92cd
#
_entry.id   be5d81b9e6bec7143c953f66785b92cd
#
_cell.length_a   1.000
_cell.length_b   1.000
_cell.length_c   1.000
_cell.angle_alpha   90.00
_cell.angle_beta   90.00
_cell.angle_gamma   90.00
#
_symmetry.space_group_name_H-M   'P 1'
#
loop_
_entity.id
_entity.type
_entity.pdbx_description
1 polymer ?
#
loop_
_entity_poly.entity_id
_entity_poly.type
_entity_poly.pdbx_seq_one_letter_code
_entity_poly.pdbx_strand_id
1 'polypeptide(L)'
;MMRENSFLKYFMLAAGAAEIGFALWAFYYHYMCMDHAEHIHAAWLVWQGQVPYRDFFEHHNPLFWYVLAPFVAAFYKNALVLYAARVVSLGFYIFMFAGFYKLCREFLAVSKTVFGLALLLYFLVYDNYYLLFELQPDAAMWGCFFWGLVYYFRFIGAEAEGKGSDIR
;
A
#
# COMPACT_ATOMS: atom_id res chain seq x y z
N MET A 1 21.86 9.83 -25.88
CA MET A 1 21.35 10.54 -24.69
C MET A 1 20.13 11.30 -25.13
N MET A 2 18.93 10.76 -24.87
CA MET A 2 17.67 11.42 -25.27
C MET A 2 17.50 12.67 -24.42
N ARG A 3 17.37 13.81 -25.08
CA ARG A 3 17.07 15.11 -24.45
C ARG A 3 15.78 14.94 -23.67
N GLU A 4 15.82 15.06 -22.35
CA GLU A 4 14.59 14.99 -21.54
C GLU A 4 13.61 16.01 -22.10
N ASN A 5 12.44 15.53 -22.53
CA ASN A 5 11.42 16.40 -23.09
C ASN A 5 10.85 17.23 -21.92
N SER A 6 11.23 18.48 -21.83
CA SER A 6 10.81 19.40 -20.77
C SER A 6 9.28 19.46 -20.63
N PHE A 7 8.56 19.35 -21.75
CA PHE A 7 7.10 19.27 -21.77
C PHE A 7 6.59 18.06 -20.99
N LEU A 8 7.13 16.86 -21.27
CA LEU A 8 6.71 15.63 -20.55
C LEU A 8 6.98 15.73 -19.05
N LYS A 9 8.14 16.30 -18.67
CA LYS A 9 8.48 16.50 -17.26
C LYS A 9 7.47 17.42 -16.56
N TYR A 10 7.15 18.58 -17.13
CA TYR A 10 6.18 19.50 -16.53
C TYR A 10 4.76 18.94 -16.54
N PHE A 11 4.39 18.22 -17.59
CA PHE A 11 3.11 17.51 -17.65
C PHE A 11 2.98 16.49 -16.51
N MET A 12 3.99 15.64 -16.31
CA MET A 12 3.98 14.64 -15.22
C MET A 12 3.93 15.30 -13.84
N LEU A 13 4.64 16.41 -13.64
CA LEU A 13 4.58 17.15 -12.38
C LEU A 13 3.20 17.74 -12.12
N ALA A 14 2.59 18.35 -13.13
CA ALA A 14 1.27 18.95 -13.01
C ALA A 14 0.18 17.87 -12.77
N ALA A 15 0.22 16.77 -13.53
CA ALA A 15 -0.68 15.65 -13.35
C ALA A 15 -0.52 15.01 -11.95
N GLY A 16 0.70 14.75 -11.52
CA GLY A 16 0.97 14.21 -10.19
C GLY A 16 0.51 15.15 -9.06
N ALA A 17 0.67 16.47 -9.22
CA ALA A 17 0.15 17.44 -8.27
C ALA A 17 -1.39 17.42 -8.20
N ALA A 18 -2.05 17.31 -9.35
CA ALA A 18 -3.50 17.18 -9.42
C ALA A 18 -4.00 15.88 -8.75
N GLU A 19 -3.32 14.76 -8.98
CA GLU A 19 -3.62 13.48 -8.33
C GLU A 19 -3.44 13.54 -6.81
N ILE A 20 -2.36 14.16 -6.33
CA ILE A 20 -2.14 14.38 -4.89
C ILE A 20 -3.26 15.24 -4.30
N GLY A 21 -3.65 16.32 -4.98
CA GLY A 21 -4.76 17.18 -4.55
C GLY A 21 -6.07 16.41 -4.46
N PHE A 22 -6.38 15.57 -5.45
CA PHE A 22 -7.56 14.72 -5.45
C PHE A 22 -7.48 13.63 -4.35
N ALA A 23 -6.31 13.02 -4.16
CA ALA A 23 -6.11 12.05 -3.08
C ALA A 23 -6.33 12.68 -1.69
N LEU A 24 -5.82 13.91 -1.46
CA LEU A 24 -6.08 14.64 -0.21
C LEU A 24 -7.56 14.93 -0.02
N TRP A 25 -8.26 15.36 -1.08
CA TRP A 25 -9.70 15.54 -1.04
C TRP A 25 -10.42 14.23 -0.72
N ALA A 26 -10.09 13.14 -1.40
CA ALA A 26 -10.68 11.83 -1.15
C ALA A 26 -10.40 11.33 0.27
N PHE A 27 -9.21 11.56 0.82
CA PHE A 27 -8.87 11.21 2.20
C PHE A 27 -9.86 11.79 3.21
N TYR A 28 -10.31 13.02 3.01
CA TYR A 28 -11.25 13.68 3.92
C TYR A 28 -12.72 13.36 3.62
N TYR A 29 -13.09 13.28 2.35
CA TYR A 29 -14.49 13.24 1.92
C TYR A 29 -14.98 11.87 1.46
N HIS A 30 -14.07 10.88 1.37
CA HIS A 30 -14.47 9.51 1.07
C HIS A 30 -15.43 8.98 2.13
N TYR A 31 -16.58 8.42 1.71
CA TYR A 31 -17.55 7.87 2.63
C TYR A 31 -17.01 6.61 3.35
N MET A 32 -17.56 6.31 4.50
CA MET A 32 -17.28 5.06 5.21
C MET A 32 -18.09 3.93 4.56
N CYS A 33 -17.41 2.96 3.95
CA CYS A 33 -18.04 1.75 3.44
C CYS A 33 -18.13 0.67 4.54
N MET A 34 -18.77 -0.45 4.22
CA MET A 34 -18.92 -1.58 5.14
C MET A 34 -17.58 -2.15 5.58
N ASP A 35 -16.61 -2.25 4.67
CA ASP A 35 -15.28 -2.79 4.93
C ASP A 35 -14.52 -1.97 6.00
N HIS A 36 -14.67 -0.63 5.98
CA HIS A 36 -14.11 0.20 7.04
C HIS A 36 -14.66 -0.18 8.42
N ALA A 37 -15.99 -0.32 8.51
CA ALA A 37 -16.64 -0.67 9.77
C ALA A 37 -16.22 -2.07 10.25
N GLU A 38 -16.20 -3.02 9.35
CA GLU A 38 -15.82 -4.40 9.60
C GLU A 38 -14.38 -4.52 10.10
N HIS A 39 -13.40 -3.95 9.40
CA HIS A 39 -12.01 -4.04 9.81
C HIS A 39 -11.69 -3.23 11.07
N ILE A 40 -12.31 -2.06 11.27
CA ILE A 40 -12.17 -1.31 12.52
C ILE A 40 -12.76 -2.11 13.69
N HIS A 41 -13.92 -2.74 13.49
CA HIS A 41 -14.56 -3.56 14.50
C HIS A 41 -13.72 -4.81 14.84
N ALA A 42 -13.24 -5.53 13.84
CA ALA A 42 -12.37 -6.70 14.03
C ALA A 42 -11.06 -6.31 14.76
N ALA A 43 -10.44 -5.19 14.40
CA ALA A 43 -9.27 -4.68 15.10
C ALA A 43 -9.58 -4.25 16.55
N TRP A 44 -10.77 -3.71 16.79
CA TRP A 44 -11.24 -3.41 18.15
C TRP A 44 -11.42 -4.67 18.99
N LEU A 45 -12.00 -5.74 18.44
CA LEU A 45 -12.12 -7.04 19.10
C LEU A 45 -10.73 -7.62 19.45
N VAL A 46 -9.78 -7.54 18.52
CA VAL A 46 -8.38 -7.95 18.77
C VAL A 46 -7.77 -7.13 19.92
N TRP A 47 -7.98 -5.83 19.95
CA TRP A 47 -7.52 -4.98 21.05
C TRP A 47 -8.16 -5.37 22.39
N GLN A 48 -9.43 -5.82 22.39
CA GLN A 48 -10.10 -6.35 23.58
C GLN A 48 -9.57 -7.73 24.03
N GLY A 49 -8.56 -8.27 23.35
CA GLY A 49 -7.95 -9.57 23.64
C GLY A 49 -8.67 -10.76 23.02
N GLN A 50 -9.64 -10.54 22.15
CA GLN A 50 -10.29 -11.60 21.41
C GLN A 50 -9.39 -12.11 20.28
N VAL A 51 -9.41 -13.41 20.05
CA VAL A 51 -8.61 -14.09 19.04
C VAL A 51 -9.48 -14.40 17.83
N PRO A 52 -9.11 -13.91 16.63
CA PRO A 52 -9.80 -14.23 15.39
C PRO A 52 -9.94 -15.74 15.19
N TYR A 53 -11.05 -16.18 14.62
CA TYR A 53 -11.47 -17.58 14.36
C TYR A 53 -11.69 -18.43 15.61
N ARG A 54 -11.32 -17.98 16.80
CA ARG A 54 -11.64 -18.62 18.07
C ARG A 54 -12.82 -17.94 18.78
N ASP A 55 -12.75 -16.61 18.91
CA ASP A 55 -13.71 -15.83 19.70
C ASP A 55 -14.69 -15.05 18.82
N PHE A 56 -14.31 -14.76 17.59
CA PHE A 56 -15.17 -14.19 16.55
C PHE A 56 -14.75 -14.70 15.18
N PHE A 57 -15.70 -14.77 14.25
CA PHE A 57 -15.44 -15.16 12.88
C PHE A 57 -15.44 -13.92 11.98
N GLU A 58 -14.48 -13.89 11.09
CA GLU A 58 -14.37 -12.95 10.00
C GLU A 58 -13.59 -13.63 8.86
N HIS A 59 -13.91 -13.33 7.60
CA HIS A 59 -13.41 -14.09 6.45
C HIS A 59 -12.04 -13.64 5.94
N HIS A 60 -11.52 -12.49 6.41
CA HIS A 60 -10.21 -11.95 6.02
C HIS A 60 -9.06 -12.44 6.89
N ASN A 61 -7.84 -12.28 6.37
CA ASN A 61 -6.62 -12.66 7.08
C ASN A 61 -6.38 -11.78 8.33
N PRO A 62 -6.14 -12.36 9.51
CA PRO A 62 -6.13 -11.64 10.79
C PRO A 62 -4.94 -10.71 10.99
N LEU A 63 -3.82 -10.89 10.27
CA LEU A 63 -2.61 -10.10 10.49
C LEU A 63 -2.87 -8.59 10.36
N PHE A 64 -3.73 -8.20 9.42
CA PHE A 64 -4.09 -6.81 9.21
C PHE A 64 -4.72 -6.18 10.46
N TRP A 65 -5.60 -6.90 11.17
CA TRP A 65 -6.26 -6.40 12.37
C TRP A 65 -5.29 -6.24 13.55
N TYR A 66 -4.30 -7.13 13.68
CA TYR A 66 -3.25 -6.97 14.68
C TYR A 66 -2.42 -5.70 14.45
N VAL A 67 -2.13 -5.35 13.19
CA VAL A 67 -1.45 -4.10 12.86
C VAL A 67 -2.36 -2.88 13.10
N LEU A 68 -3.66 -2.99 12.81
CA LEU A 68 -4.62 -1.90 12.97
C LEU A 68 -5.03 -1.67 14.44
N ALA A 69 -5.02 -2.72 15.27
CA ALA A 69 -5.51 -2.70 16.66
C ALA A 69 -4.92 -1.57 17.53
N PRO A 70 -3.60 -1.27 17.54
CA PRO A 70 -3.06 -0.18 18.34
C PRO A 70 -3.59 1.20 17.92
N PHE A 71 -3.87 1.41 16.65
CA PHE A 71 -4.43 2.66 16.13
C PHE A 71 -5.91 2.78 16.50
N VAL A 72 -6.66 1.69 16.43
CA VAL A 72 -8.04 1.64 16.91
C VAL A 72 -8.08 1.90 18.42
N ALA A 73 -7.21 1.28 19.19
CA ALA A 73 -7.10 1.50 20.63
C ALA A 73 -6.89 2.98 21.01
N ALA A 74 -6.07 3.70 20.22
CA ALA A 74 -5.79 5.11 20.48
C ALA A 74 -6.98 6.03 20.19
N PHE A 75 -7.87 5.67 19.25
CA PHE A 75 -8.90 6.57 18.72
C PHE A 75 -10.34 6.03 18.77
N TYR A 76 -10.59 4.84 19.34
CA TYR A 76 -11.91 4.16 19.25
C TYR A 76 -13.11 4.96 19.77
N LYS A 77 -12.89 5.95 20.63
CA LYS A 77 -13.95 6.83 21.14
C LYS A 77 -14.23 8.04 20.26
N ASN A 78 -13.52 8.18 19.15
CA ASN A 78 -13.57 9.38 18.31
C ASN A 78 -13.65 8.99 16.84
N ALA A 79 -14.35 9.79 16.04
CA ALA A 79 -14.37 9.64 14.58
C ALA A 79 -12.97 9.67 13.92
N LEU A 80 -11.95 10.15 14.63
CA LEU A 80 -10.55 10.09 14.20
C LEU A 80 -10.04 8.66 13.97
N VAL A 81 -10.69 7.64 14.52
CA VAL A 81 -10.36 6.23 14.26
C VAL A 81 -10.39 5.91 12.76
N LEU A 82 -11.34 6.49 12.03
CA LEU A 82 -11.43 6.31 10.58
C LEU A 82 -10.22 6.88 9.85
N TYR A 83 -9.78 8.07 10.23
CA TYR A 83 -8.60 8.71 9.61
C TYR A 83 -7.30 7.99 9.99
N ALA A 84 -7.19 7.52 11.23
CA ALA A 84 -6.05 6.70 11.67
C ALA A 84 -5.97 5.40 10.86
N ALA A 85 -7.11 4.74 10.65
CA ALA A 85 -7.19 3.54 9.83
C ALA A 85 -6.82 3.79 8.35
N ARG A 86 -7.27 4.91 7.76
CA ARG A 86 -6.87 5.33 6.41
C ARG A 86 -5.37 5.60 6.27
N VAL A 87 -4.74 6.19 7.29
CA VAL A 87 -3.29 6.38 7.33
C VAL A 87 -2.55 5.04 7.32
N VAL A 88 -3.05 4.05 8.06
CA VAL A 88 -2.49 2.68 8.04
C VAL A 88 -2.63 2.05 6.66
N SER A 89 -3.81 2.15 6.04
CA SER A 89 -4.05 1.65 4.68
C SER A 89 -3.09 2.32 3.68
N LEU A 90 -2.99 3.65 3.70
CA LEU A 90 -2.05 4.39 2.85
C LEU A 90 -0.59 3.91 3.05
N GLY A 91 -0.20 3.61 4.29
CA GLY A 91 1.11 3.04 4.60
C GLY A 91 1.35 1.71 3.89
N PHE A 92 0.36 0.83 3.84
CA PHE A 92 0.44 -0.43 3.10
C PHE A 92 0.50 -0.22 1.58
N TYR A 93 -0.23 0.75 1.01
CA TYR A 93 -0.11 1.09 -0.40
C TYR A 93 1.27 1.64 -0.76
N ILE A 94 1.83 2.51 0.07
CA ILE A 94 3.21 3.00 -0.11
C ILE A 94 4.21 1.83 -0.07
N PHE A 95 4.05 0.91 0.88
CA PHE A 95 4.87 -0.28 1.00
C PHE A 95 4.77 -1.18 -0.24
N MET A 96 3.56 -1.41 -0.75
CA MET A 96 3.29 -2.16 -1.97
C MET A 96 3.94 -1.52 -3.20
N PHE A 97 3.68 -0.22 -3.43
CA PHE A 97 4.25 0.48 -4.59
C PHE A 97 5.77 0.61 -4.52
N ALA A 98 6.35 0.74 -3.32
CA ALA A 98 7.80 0.74 -3.16
C ALA A 98 8.43 -0.60 -3.56
N GLY A 99 7.83 -1.72 -3.15
CA GLY A 99 8.26 -3.07 -3.55
C GLY A 99 8.12 -3.28 -5.06
N PHE A 100 6.96 -2.91 -5.62
CA PHE A 100 6.71 -2.99 -7.06
C PHE A 100 7.67 -2.12 -7.89
N TYR A 101 7.90 -0.88 -7.46
CA TYR A 101 8.88 0.00 -8.09
C TYR A 101 10.28 -0.63 -8.10
N LYS A 102 10.69 -1.20 -6.97
CA LYS A 102 12.01 -1.82 -6.83
C LYS A 102 12.14 -3.03 -7.75
N LEU A 103 11.12 -3.89 -7.81
CA LEU A 103 11.06 -5.03 -8.72
C LEU A 103 11.19 -4.57 -10.19
N CYS A 104 10.40 -3.57 -10.60
CA CYS A 104 10.44 -3.03 -11.96
C CYS A 104 11.80 -2.42 -12.32
N ARG A 105 12.44 -1.72 -11.38
CA ARG A 105 13.73 -1.05 -11.62
C ARG A 105 14.90 -2.01 -11.67
N GLU A 106 14.95 -2.97 -10.75
CA GLU A 106 16.12 -3.84 -10.58
C GLU A 106 16.10 -5.03 -11.57
N PHE A 107 14.93 -5.59 -11.84
CA PHE A 107 14.85 -6.84 -12.61
C PHE A 107 14.19 -6.71 -13.98
N LEU A 108 13.36 -5.69 -14.20
CA LEU A 108 12.68 -5.47 -15.49
C LEU A 108 13.25 -4.27 -16.26
N ALA A 109 14.26 -3.60 -15.72
CA ALA A 109 14.92 -2.42 -16.33
C ALA A 109 13.94 -1.29 -16.74
N VAL A 110 12.76 -1.21 -16.12
CA VAL A 110 11.75 -0.18 -16.40
C VAL A 110 12.30 1.19 -16.05
N SER A 111 12.23 2.17 -16.95
CA SER A 111 12.69 3.53 -16.66
C SER A 111 11.79 4.24 -15.63
N LYS A 112 12.35 5.23 -14.90
CA LYS A 112 11.56 6.04 -13.95
C LYS A 112 10.39 6.75 -14.62
N THR A 113 10.60 7.21 -15.85
CA THR A 113 9.56 7.90 -16.64
C THR A 113 8.41 6.96 -16.98
N VAL A 114 8.71 5.75 -17.48
CA VAL A 114 7.68 4.75 -17.80
C VAL A 114 6.92 4.33 -16.55
N PHE A 115 7.62 4.08 -15.43
CA PHE A 115 6.97 3.76 -14.17
C PHE A 115 6.07 4.90 -13.68
N GLY A 116 6.55 6.15 -13.73
CA GLY A 116 5.77 7.33 -13.35
C GLY A 116 4.52 7.51 -14.20
N LEU A 117 4.63 7.34 -15.53
CA LEU A 117 3.47 7.38 -16.43
C LEU A 117 2.47 6.26 -16.14
N ALA A 118 2.94 5.04 -15.88
CA ALA A 118 2.07 3.93 -15.51
C ALA A 118 1.34 4.19 -14.20
N LEU A 119 2.01 4.79 -13.20
CA LEU A 119 1.41 5.16 -11.93
C LEU A 119 0.36 6.27 -12.11
N LEU A 120 0.65 7.30 -12.92
CA LEU A 120 -0.34 8.33 -13.26
C LEU A 120 -1.57 7.71 -13.94
N LEU A 121 -1.38 6.84 -14.92
CA LEU A 121 -2.49 6.15 -15.59
C LEU A 121 -3.29 5.26 -14.65
N TYR A 122 -2.62 4.61 -13.69
CA TYR A 122 -3.29 3.81 -12.66
C TYR A 122 -4.25 4.67 -11.83
N PHE A 123 -3.82 5.83 -11.38
CA PHE A 123 -4.64 6.73 -10.57
C PHE A 123 -5.65 7.57 -11.37
N LEU A 124 -5.59 7.61 -12.71
CA LEU A 124 -6.67 8.16 -13.53
C LEU A 124 -7.95 7.31 -13.48
N VAL A 125 -7.85 6.06 -13.08
CA VAL A 125 -9.03 5.21 -12.82
C VAL A 125 -9.58 5.56 -11.43
N TYR A 126 -10.80 6.09 -11.40
CA TYR A 126 -11.44 6.59 -10.19
C TYR A 126 -11.46 5.56 -9.04
N ASP A 127 -11.75 4.29 -9.35
CA ASP A 127 -11.82 3.23 -8.35
C ASP A 127 -10.49 3.01 -7.61
N ASN A 128 -9.34 3.30 -8.24
CA ASN A 128 -8.04 3.15 -7.61
C ASN A 128 -7.78 4.16 -6.49
N TYR A 129 -8.41 5.36 -6.54
CA TYR A 129 -8.39 6.29 -5.41
C TYR A 129 -9.23 5.80 -4.24
N TYR A 130 -10.35 5.16 -4.53
CA TYR A 130 -11.17 4.52 -3.51
C TYR A 130 -10.35 3.49 -2.72
N LEU A 131 -9.67 2.60 -3.43
CA LEU A 131 -8.86 1.54 -2.84
C LEU A 131 -7.76 2.08 -1.93
N LEU A 132 -7.17 3.25 -2.20
CA LEU A 132 -6.14 3.83 -1.34
C LEU A 132 -6.59 4.05 0.11
N PHE A 133 -7.88 4.32 0.30
CA PHE A 133 -8.43 4.69 1.61
C PHE A 133 -9.41 3.65 2.15
N GLU A 134 -9.73 2.64 1.38
CA GLU A 134 -10.41 1.46 1.86
C GLU A 134 -9.49 0.63 2.74
N LEU A 135 -10.05 0.12 3.83
CA LEU A 135 -9.35 -0.76 4.74
C LEU A 135 -9.37 -2.18 4.18
N GLN A 136 -8.44 -2.46 3.27
CA GLN A 136 -8.32 -3.80 2.69
C GLN A 136 -6.93 -4.39 2.96
N PRO A 137 -6.85 -5.66 3.34
CA PRO A 137 -5.58 -6.35 3.60
C PRO A 137 -4.75 -6.58 2.33
N ASP A 138 -5.34 -6.41 1.14
CA ASP A 138 -4.73 -6.73 -0.15
C ASP A 138 -3.45 -5.95 -0.41
N ALA A 139 -3.41 -4.67 -0.08
CA ALA A 139 -2.21 -3.85 -0.26
C ALA A 139 -1.04 -4.37 0.59
N ALA A 140 -1.30 -4.84 1.80
CA ALA A 140 -0.30 -5.47 2.66
C ALA A 140 0.20 -6.79 2.06
N MET A 141 -0.72 -7.63 1.57
CA MET A 141 -0.42 -8.90 0.91
C MET A 141 0.45 -8.70 -0.34
N TRP A 142 0.03 -7.81 -1.25
CA TRP A 142 0.80 -7.51 -2.47
C TRP A 142 2.14 -6.86 -2.15
N GLY A 143 2.21 -6.02 -1.12
CA GLY A 143 3.46 -5.46 -0.64
C GLY A 143 4.44 -6.54 -0.22
N CYS A 144 4.03 -7.47 0.64
CA CYS A 144 4.84 -8.62 1.06
C CYS A 144 5.27 -9.48 -0.14
N PHE A 145 4.36 -9.71 -1.11
CA PHE A 145 4.67 -10.48 -2.31
C PHE A 145 5.74 -9.79 -3.17
N PHE A 146 5.62 -8.50 -3.47
CA PHE A 146 6.61 -7.79 -4.28
C PHE A 146 7.97 -7.70 -3.59
N TRP A 147 8.03 -7.42 -2.30
CA TRP A 147 9.26 -7.43 -1.55
C TRP A 147 9.87 -8.83 -1.46
N GLY A 148 9.04 -9.86 -1.29
CA GLY A 148 9.49 -11.27 -1.34
C GLY A 148 10.15 -11.59 -2.67
N LEU A 149 9.57 -11.18 -3.81
CA LEU A 149 10.18 -11.36 -5.13
C LEU A 149 11.50 -10.59 -5.28
N VAL A 150 11.59 -9.35 -4.78
CA VAL A 150 12.84 -8.58 -4.81
C VAL A 150 13.96 -9.32 -4.09
N TYR A 151 13.71 -9.80 -2.88
CA TYR A 151 14.71 -10.55 -2.11
C TYR A 151 15.02 -11.91 -2.72
N TYR A 152 14.03 -12.61 -3.24
CA TYR A 152 14.22 -13.90 -3.91
C TYR A 152 15.12 -13.77 -5.15
N PHE A 153 14.86 -12.80 -6.03
CA PHE A 153 15.70 -12.60 -7.20
C PHE A 153 17.11 -12.12 -6.86
N ARG A 154 17.27 -11.33 -5.80
CA ARG A 154 18.61 -10.96 -5.31
C ARG A 154 19.37 -12.16 -4.79
N PHE A 155 18.71 -13.05 -4.06
CA PHE A 155 19.31 -14.28 -3.53
C PHE A 155 19.80 -15.17 -4.68
N ILE A 156 18.95 -15.45 -5.68
CA ILE A 156 19.34 -16.25 -6.85
C ILE A 156 20.50 -15.60 -7.62
N GLY A 157 20.45 -14.29 -7.83
CA GLY A 157 21.54 -13.57 -8.50
C GLY A 157 22.86 -13.66 -7.77
N ALA A 158 22.85 -13.55 -6.44
CA ALA A 158 24.04 -13.69 -5.60
C ALA A 158 24.61 -15.12 -5.63
N GLU A 159 23.77 -16.14 -5.63
CA GLU A 159 24.21 -17.53 -5.79
C GLU A 159 24.86 -17.78 -7.16
N ALA A 160 24.25 -17.26 -8.23
CA ALA A 160 24.78 -17.38 -9.58
C ALA A 160 26.17 -16.71 -9.74
N GLU A 161 26.43 -15.63 -8.96
CA GLU A 161 27.73 -14.95 -8.93
C GLU A 161 28.74 -15.56 -7.96
N GLY A 162 28.42 -16.66 -7.28
CA GLY A 162 29.29 -17.31 -6.29
C GLY A 162 29.44 -16.54 -4.96
N LYS A 163 28.59 -15.53 -4.72
CA LYS A 163 28.62 -14.67 -3.52
C LYS A 163 27.64 -15.12 -2.42
N GLY A 164 27.03 -16.28 -2.58
CA GLY A 164 25.94 -16.75 -1.71
C GLY A 164 26.31 -17.01 -0.25
N SER A 165 27.58 -16.93 0.15
CA SER A 165 28.03 -17.17 1.54
C SER A 165 27.88 -15.94 2.46
N ASP A 166 27.71 -14.74 1.93
CA ASP A 166 27.71 -13.49 2.71
C ASP A 166 26.32 -12.95 3.07
N ILE A 167 25.25 -13.67 2.69
CA ILE A 167 23.86 -13.30 2.98
C ILE A 167 23.26 -14.28 4.01
N ARG A 168 23.88 -14.34 5.19
CA ARG A 168 23.32 -15.03 6.37
C ARG A 168 23.06 -14.06 7.49
#